data_0230ee869a4a4f2ff6592e8d9e675dbc
#
_entry.id   0230ee869a4a4f2ff6592e8d9e675dbc
#
_cell.length_a   1.000
_cell.length_b   1.000
_cell.length_c   1.000
_cell.angle_alpha   90.00
_cell.angle_beta   90.00
_cell.angle_gamma   90.00
#
_symmetry.space_group_name_H-M   'P 1'
#
loop_
_entity.id
_entity.type
_entity.pdbx_description
1 polymer ?
#
loop_
_entity_poly.entity_id
_entity_poly.type
_entity_poly.pdbx_seq_one_letter_code
_entity_poly.pdbx_strand_id
1 'polypeptide(L)'
;MKTVLDMATQLKNKEVSSLELVESYIARVHKTEQKVNAFLHMDEEKIKAQAQAIDNRRIQGEALSSLAGIPISIKDNICTQGIPTTCASKMLETFVPPYNATVVNKIQANDMILFGKLNMDEFAMGSSTENSAYKITRNPWNLEHVPGGSSGGSAAAVAAMMTP
;
A
#
# COMPACT_ATOMS: atom_id res chain seq x y z
N MET A 1 17.47 5.10 0.24
CA MET A 1 16.12 4.65 -0.19
C MET A 1 16.30 3.80 -1.44
N LYS A 2 15.78 2.57 -1.46
CA LYS A 2 15.83 1.74 -2.66
C LYS A 2 14.68 2.15 -3.59
N THR A 3 14.95 2.26 -4.87
CA THR A 3 13.91 2.49 -5.87
C THR A 3 13.17 1.19 -6.18
N VAL A 4 12.02 1.28 -6.84
CA VAL A 4 11.30 0.09 -7.35
C VAL A 4 12.18 -0.73 -8.27
N LEU A 5 13.03 -0.07 -9.08
CA LEU A 5 13.98 -0.74 -9.98
C LEU A 5 15.07 -1.51 -9.21
N ASP A 6 15.59 -0.93 -8.12
CA ASP A 6 16.57 -1.61 -7.26
C ASP A 6 15.96 -2.86 -6.62
N MET A 7 14.73 -2.75 -6.12
CA MET A 7 14.00 -3.87 -5.54
C MET A 7 13.72 -4.97 -6.56
N ALA A 8 13.26 -4.62 -7.75
CA ALA A 8 13.05 -5.57 -8.85
C ALA A 8 14.33 -6.32 -9.21
N THR A 9 15.46 -5.60 -9.26
CA THR A 9 16.78 -6.19 -9.54
C THR A 9 17.19 -7.17 -8.43
N GLN A 10 17.03 -6.80 -7.17
CA GLN A 10 17.36 -7.65 -6.03
C GLN A 10 16.51 -8.92 -5.97
N LEU A 11 15.20 -8.80 -6.22
CA LEU A 11 14.27 -9.94 -6.29
C LEU A 11 14.64 -10.89 -7.44
N LYS A 12 14.99 -10.33 -8.62
CA LYS A 12 15.43 -11.11 -9.78
C LYS A 12 16.72 -11.86 -9.49
N ASN A 13 17.67 -11.21 -8.83
CA ASN A 13 18.97 -11.79 -8.48
C ASN A 13 18.90 -12.72 -7.26
N LYS A 14 17.72 -12.87 -6.63
CA LYS A 14 17.52 -13.63 -5.38
C LYS A 14 18.37 -13.12 -4.21
N GLU A 15 18.69 -11.82 -4.20
CA GLU A 15 19.41 -11.14 -3.11
C GLU A 15 18.48 -10.84 -1.93
N VAL A 16 17.18 -10.77 -2.19
CA VAL A 16 16.11 -10.60 -1.21
C VAL A 16 14.88 -11.38 -1.67
N SER A 17 14.14 -11.93 -0.74
CA SER A 17 12.82 -12.52 -1.01
C SER A 17 11.71 -11.47 -0.97
N SER A 18 10.55 -11.79 -1.57
CA SER A 18 9.36 -10.94 -1.47
C SER A 18 8.90 -10.82 -0.01
N LEU A 19 9.02 -11.91 0.76
CA LEU A 19 8.66 -11.92 2.17
C LEU A 19 9.54 -10.97 2.99
N GLU A 20 10.87 -11.05 2.87
CA GLU A 20 11.80 -10.14 3.54
C GLU A 20 11.54 -8.67 3.17
N LEU A 21 11.20 -8.42 1.91
CA LEU A 21 10.89 -7.07 1.44
C LEU A 21 9.63 -6.53 2.12
N VAL A 22 8.52 -7.27 2.14
CA VAL A 22 7.27 -6.80 2.79
C VAL A 22 7.44 -6.68 4.30
N GLU A 23 8.18 -7.57 4.96
CA GLU A 23 8.46 -7.48 6.39
C GLU A 23 9.24 -6.22 6.75
N SER A 24 10.17 -5.81 5.89
CA SER A 24 10.91 -4.55 6.08
C SER A 24 10.00 -3.33 6.04
N TYR A 25 9.00 -3.33 5.13
CA TYR A 25 8.00 -2.26 5.05
C TYR A 25 7.00 -2.31 6.21
N ILE A 26 6.53 -3.50 6.61
CA ILE A 26 5.68 -3.68 7.81
C ILE A 26 6.39 -3.12 9.05
N ALA A 27 7.65 -3.48 9.26
CA ALA A 27 8.43 -2.96 10.37
C ALA A 27 8.57 -1.42 10.33
N ARG A 28 8.67 -0.84 9.13
CA ARG A 28 8.69 0.61 8.95
C ARG A 28 7.34 1.24 9.29
N VAL A 29 6.23 0.63 8.85
CA VAL A 29 4.87 1.09 9.20
C VAL A 29 4.70 1.09 10.71
N HIS A 30 5.03 0.02 11.42
CA HIS A 30 4.91 -0.06 12.88
C HIS A 30 5.63 1.08 13.61
N LYS A 31 6.79 1.50 13.10
CA LYS A 31 7.58 2.61 13.70
C LYS A 31 7.01 4.00 13.42
N THR A 32 6.23 4.14 12.34
CA THR A 32 5.95 5.46 11.77
C THR A 32 4.46 5.79 11.73
N GLU A 33 3.58 4.79 11.53
CA GLU A 33 2.15 4.98 11.29
C GLU A 33 1.43 5.72 12.41
N GLN A 34 1.77 5.47 13.68
CA GLN A 34 1.17 6.16 14.83
C GLN A 34 1.35 7.70 14.78
N LYS A 35 2.38 8.17 14.08
CA LYS A 35 2.67 9.60 13.93
C LYS A 35 2.10 10.17 12.64
N VAL A 36 2.11 9.38 11.56
CA VAL A 36 1.79 9.85 10.20
C VAL A 36 0.33 9.62 9.83
N ASN A 37 -0.30 8.53 10.28
CA ASN A 37 -1.69 8.19 9.99
C ASN A 37 -1.99 8.06 8.49
N ALA A 38 -1.15 7.34 7.75
CA ALA A 38 -1.29 7.21 6.30
C ALA A 38 -2.19 6.05 5.85
N PHE A 39 -2.32 4.97 6.63
CA PHE A 39 -3.09 3.78 6.26
C PHE A 39 -4.48 3.76 6.90
N LEU A 40 -5.50 3.34 6.15
CA LEU A 40 -6.84 3.04 6.68
C LEU A 40 -7.05 1.54 6.88
N HIS A 41 -6.42 0.71 6.04
CA HIS A 41 -6.50 -0.74 6.16
C HIS A 41 -5.18 -1.40 5.74
N MET A 42 -4.74 -2.37 6.53
CA MET A 42 -3.59 -3.22 6.24
C MET A 42 -3.80 -4.57 6.93
N ASP A 43 -3.64 -5.67 6.19
CA ASP A 43 -3.77 -7.05 6.69
C ASP A 43 -2.42 -7.74 6.52
N GLU A 44 -1.62 -7.72 7.58
CA GLU A 44 -0.23 -8.21 7.55
C GLU A 44 -0.14 -9.70 7.20
N GLU A 45 -1.08 -10.51 7.69
CA GLU A 45 -1.09 -11.95 7.40
C GLU A 45 -1.34 -12.21 5.91
N LYS A 46 -2.30 -11.50 5.32
CA LYS A 46 -2.55 -11.61 3.87
C LYS A 46 -1.39 -11.08 3.04
N ILE A 47 -0.74 -9.98 3.46
CA ILE A 47 0.43 -9.41 2.78
C ILE A 47 1.56 -10.44 2.75
N LYS A 48 1.89 -11.03 3.92
CA LYS A 48 2.93 -12.05 4.03
C LYS A 48 2.60 -13.32 3.23
N ALA A 49 1.34 -13.75 3.27
CA ALA A 49 0.89 -14.91 2.50
C ALA A 49 1.04 -14.69 0.98
N GLN A 50 0.69 -13.49 0.47
CA GLN A 50 0.93 -13.12 -0.93
C GLN A 50 2.42 -13.17 -1.28
N ALA A 51 3.27 -12.59 -0.43
CA ALA A 51 4.72 -12.58 -0.63
C ALA A 51 5.30 -13.99 -0.68
N GLN A 52 4.94 -14.84 0.28
CA GLN A 52 5.38 -16.24 0.32
C GLN A 52 4.93 -17.04 -0.90
N ALA A 53 3.70 -16.82 -1.38
CA ALA A 53 3.19 -17.49 -2.58
C ALA A 53 4.03 -17.12 -3.82
N ILE A 54 4.42 -15.85 -3.97
CA ILE A 54 5.27 -15.40 -5.07
C ILE A 54 6.68 -15.98 -4.95
N ASP A 55 7.25 -16.04 -3.74
CA ASP A 55 8.58 -16.62 -3.52
C ASP A 55 8.58 -18.13 -3.85
N ASN A 56 7.54 -18.86 -3.49
CA ASN A 56 7.39 -20.28 -3.84
C ASN A 56 7.37 -20.48 -5.38
N ARG A 57 6.61 -19.67 -6.11
CA ARG A 57 6.58 -19.69 -7.59
C ARG A 57 7.95 -19.37 -8.19
N ARG A 58 8.68 -18.40 -7.61
CA ARG A 58 10.04 -18.04 -8.03
C ARG A 58 11.03 -19.18 -7.79
N ILE A 59 10.91 -19.92 -6.67
CA ILE A 59 11.73 -21.09 -6.37
C ILE A 59 11.47 -22.22 -7.38
N GLN A 60 10.21 -22.41 -7.78
CA GLN A 60 9.79 -23.40 -8.77
C GLN A 60 10.24 -23.04 -10.20
N GLY A 61 10.84 -21.88 -10.41
CA GLY A 61 11.33 -21.43 -11.72
C GLY A 61 10.25 -20.90 -12.65
N GLU A 62 9.08 -20.54 -12.11
CA GLU A 62 7.99 -19.93 -12.89
C GLU A 62 8.43 -18.59 -13.47
N ALA A 63 8.00 -18.31 -14.71
CA ALA A 63 8.24 -17.04 -15.36
C ALA A 63 7.34 -15.96 -14.75
N LEU A 64 7.89 -15.15 -13.86
CA LEU A 64 7.17 -14.07 -13.18
C LEU A 64 7.43 -12.73 -13.88
N SER A 65 6.51 -11.78 -13.66
CA SER A 65 6.69 -10.41 -14.13
C SER A 65 7.92 -9.74 -13.49
N SER A 66 8.45 -8.71 -14.12
CA SER A 66 9.59 -7.94 -13.59
C SER A 66 9.25 -7.20 -12.28
N LEU A 67 7.96 -7.02 -11.96
CA LEU A 67 7.48 -6.36 -10.75
C LEU A 67 6.98 -7.35 -9.69
N ALA A 68 7.10 -8.66 -9.96
CA ALA A 68 6.59 -9.69 -9.06
C ALA A 68 7.23 -9.62 -7.67
N GLY A 69 6.39 -9.55 -6.65
CA GLY A 69 6.80 -9.47 -5.25
C GLY A 69 7.09 -8.06 -4.72
N ILE A 70 6.92 -7.03 -5.54
CA ILE A 70 7.04 -5.65 -5.07
C ILE A 70 5.71 -5.24 -4.40
N PRO A 71 5.75 -4.74 -3.14
CA PRO A 71 4.55 -4.23 -2.48
C PRO A 71 4.08 -2.92 -3.10
N ILE A 72 2.78 -2.71 -3.13
CA ILE A 72 2.16 -1.45 -3.55
C ILE A 72 0.96 -1.15 -2.66
N SER A 73 0.89 0.07 -2.15
CA SER A 73 -0.27 0.58 -1.43
C SER A 73 -1.14 1.42 -2.36
N ILE A 74 -2.44 1.37 -2.18
CA ILE A 74 -3.40 2.03 -3.05
C ILE A 74 -4.33 2.95 -2.28
N LYS A 75 -4.75 4.05 -2.92
CA LYS A 75 -5.69 5.01 -2.35
C LYS A 75 -7.03 4.35 -2.04
N ASP A 76 -7.67 4.73 -0.94
CA ASP A 76 -8.88 4.04 -0.45
C ASP A 76 -10.17 4.29 -1.26
N ASN A 77 -10.12 5.05 -2.34
CA ASN A 77 -11.19 5.12 -3.32
C ASN A 77 -11.05 4.12 -4.49
N ILE A 78 -9.98 3.34 -4.50
CA ILE A 78 -9.75 2.33 -5.55
C ILE A 78 -10.39 1.01 -5.09
N CYS A 79 -11.46 0.59 -5.76
CA CYS A 79 -12.17 -0.65 -5.45
C CYS A 79 -11.24 -1.85 -5.53
N THR A 80 -11.17 -2.59 -4.42
CA THR A 80 -10.34 -3.79 -4.28
C THR A 80 -11.22 -4.91 -3.76
N GLN A 81 -11.42 -5.94 -4.57
CA GLN A 81 -12.30 -7.06 -4.22
C GLN A 81 -11.90 -7.71 -2.89
N GLY A 82 -12.87 -7.87 -2.00
CA GLY A 82 -12.66 -8.50 -0.69
C GLY A 82 -11.89 -7.68 0.33
N ILE A 83 -11.59 -6.40 0.02
CA ILE A 83 -10.92 -5.48 0.95
C ILE A 83 -11.77 -4.22 1.14
N PRO A 84 -11.97 -3.74 2.38
CA PRO A 84 -12.74 -2.52 2.63
C PRO A 84 -12.27 -1.36 1.75
N THR A 85 -13.21 -0.64 1.15
CA THR A 85 -12.95 0.52 0.28
C THR A 85 -13.92 1.63 0.67
N THR A 86 -13.48 2.51 1.56
CA THR A 86 -14.38 3.43 2.27
C THR A 86 -14.40 4.83 1.70
N CYS A 87 -13.49 5.18 0.78
CA CYS A 87 -13.29 6.58 0.34
C CYS A 87 -13.05 7.53 1.51
N ALA A 88 -12.48 7.05 2.61
CA ALA A 88 -12.32 7.78 3.88
C ALA A 88 -13.62 8.30 4.45
N SER A 89 -14.78 7.67 4.16
CA SER A 89 -16.10 8.03 4.63
C SER A 89 -16.71 6.95 5.52
N LYS A 90 -17.37 7.37 6.60
CA LYS A 90 -18.18 6.50 7.46
C LYS A 90 -19.42 5.93 6.74
N MET A 91 -19.88 6.58 5.69
CA MET A 91 -20.99 6.08 4.87
C MET A 91 -20.65 4.73 4.19
N LEU A 92 -19.37 4.50 3.88
CA LEU A 92 -18.88 3.29 3.23
C LEU A 92 -18.07 2.40 4.18
N GLU A 93 -18.17 2.57 5.48
CA GLU A 93 -17.36 1.86 6.49
C GLU A 93 -17.41 0.33 6.34
N THR A 94 -18.56 -0.21 5.96
CA THR A 94 -18.78 -1.65 5.78
C THR A 94 -18.73 -2.09 4.31
N PHE A 95 -18.41 -1.18 3.39
CA PHE A 95 -18.42 -1.50 1.97
C PHE A 95 -17.18 -2.30 1.58
N VAL A 96 -17.41 -3.54 1.15
CA VAL A 96 -16.40 -4.42 0.57
C VAL A 96 -16.77 -4.67 -0.90
N PRO A 97 -16.02 -4.14 -1.86
CA PRO A 97 -16.32 -4.28 -3.27
C PRO A 97 -16.35 -5.75 -3.71
N PRO A 98 -17.37 -6.18 -4.52
CA PRO A 98 -17.39 -7.49 -5.13
C PRO A 98 -16.53 -7.58 -6.41
N TYR A 99 -15.83 -6.51 -6.78
CA TYR A 99 -14.99 -6.40 -7.97
C TYR A 99 -13.74 -5.56 -7.72
N ASN A 100 -12.75 -5.68 -8.60
CA ASN A 100 -11.56 -4.84 -8.63
C ASN A 100 -11.73 -3.69 -9.63
N ALA A 101 -11.16 -2.53 -9.31
CA ALA A 101 -10.84 -1.52 -10.30
C ALA A 101 -9.82 -2.09 -11.33
N THR A 102 -9.85 -1.60 -12.57
CA THR A 102 -8.95 -2.07 -13.64
C THR A 102 -7.47 -1.99 -13.25
N VAL A 103 -7.07 -0.95 -12.52
CA VAL A 103 -5.68 -0.81 -12.06
C VAL A 103 -5.29 -1.93 -11.10
N VAL A 104 -6.19 -2.37 -10.22
CA VAL A 104 -5.93 -3.47 -9.27
C VAL A 104 -5.74 -4.79 -10.03
N ASN A 105 -6.56 -5.07 -11.05
CA ASN A 105 -6.36 -6.24 -11.90
C ASN A 105 -4.99 -6.21 -12.60
N LYS A 106 -4.54 -5.03 -13.07
CA LYS A 106 -3.20 -4.88 -13.66
C LYS A 106 -2.08 -5.09 -12.66
N ILE A 107 -2.23 -4.60 -11.43
CA ILE A 107 -1.30 -4.83 -10.32
C ILE A 107 -1.17 -6.32 -10.04
N GLN A 108 -2.31 -7.02 -9.88
CA GLN A 108 -2.34 -8.45 -9.62
C GLN A 108 -1.79 -9.28 -10.79
N ALA A 109 -2.10 -8.90 -12.04
CA ALA A 109 -1.56 -9.56 -13.23
C ALA A 109 -0.03 -9.41 -13.39
N ASN A 110 0.58 -8.45 -12.69
CA ASN A 110 2.01 -8.28 -12.61
C ASN A 110 2.61 -8.89 -11.33
N ASP A 111 1.87 -9.71 -10.61
CA ASP A 111 2.30 -10.38 -9.39
C ASP A 111 2.81 -9.42 -8.30
N MET A 112 2.34 -8.16 -8.30
CA MET A 112 2.64 -7.20 -7.24
C MET A 112 1.79 -7.50 -6.00
N ILE A 113 2.30 -7.16 -4.82
CA ILE A 113 1.65 -7.43 -3.54
C ILE A 113 0.81 -6.22 -3.13
N LEU A 114 -0.50 -6.40 -2.94
CA LEU A 114 -1.37 -5.37 -2.37
C LEU A 114 -1.05 -5.20 -0.89
N PHE A 115 -0.42 -4.07 -0.55
CA PHE A 115 0.14 -3.85 0.78
C PHE A 115 -0.82 -3.12 1.73
N GLY A 116 -1.67 -2.23 1.22
CA GLY A 116 -2.64 -1.55 2.06
C GLY A 116 -3.47 -0.49 1.34
N LYS A 117 -4.47 0.04 2.07
CA LYS A 117 -5.36 1.12 1.63
C LYS A 117 -4.97 2.41 2.34
N LEU A 118 -4.75 3.45 1.55
CA LEU A 118 -4.17 4.72 2.01
C LEU A 118 -5.25 5.78 2.22
N ASN A 119 -5.08 6.55 3.30
CA ASN A 119 -5.98 7.62 3.70
C ASN A 119 -6.06 8.73 2.64
N MET A 120 -7.16 9.44 2.68
CA MET A 120 -7.52 10.47 1.70
C MET A 120 -8.52 11.46 2.31
N ASP A 121 -8.75 12.59 1.65
CA ASP A 121 -9.94 13.40 1.95
C ASP A 121 -11.21 12.64 1.56
N GLU A 122 -12.27 12.76 2.35
CA GLU A 122 -13.52 12.06 2.16
C GLU A 122 -14.06 12.24 0.74
N PHE A 123 -14.40 11.13 0.05
CA PHE A 123 -14.80 11.08 -1.36
C PHE A 123 -13.85 11.79 -2.34
N ALA A 124 -12.59 11.94 -1.98
CA ALA A 124 -11.56 12.68 -2.75
C ALA A 124 -11.87 14.19 -2.88
N MET A 125 -12.69 14.74 -2.01
CA MET A 125 -13.10 16.14 -2.01
C MET A 125 -12.34 16.91 -0.91
N GLY A 126 -11.16 17.39 -1.27
CA GLY A 126 -10.27 18.11 -0.36
C GLY A 126 -8.86 18.21 -0.88
N SER A 127 -8.01 18.96 -0.19
CA SER A 127 -6.63 19.25 -0.60
C SER A 127 -5.59 19.10 0.52
N SER A 128 -5.99 18.57 1.69
CA SER A 128 -5.12 18.50 2.88
C SER A 128 -5.07 17.12 3.55
N THR A 129 -6.02 16.24 3.26
CA THR A 129 -6.27 14.95 3.94
C THR A 129 -6.65 15.13 5.42
N GLU A 130 -7.20 16.30 5.76
CA GLU A 130 -7.82 16.59 7.06
C GLU A 130 -9.31 16.19 7.07
N ASN A 131 -9.94 16.11 5.90
CA ASN A 131 -11.37 15.78 5.75
C ASN A 131 -11.66 14.27 5.79
N SER A 132 -10.69 13.43 6.14
CA SER A 132 -10.95 12.01 6.37
C SER A 132 -11.85 11.81 7.58
N ALA A 133 -12.88 10.98 7.44
CA ALA A 133 -13.79 10.64 8.56
C ALA A 133 -13.15 9.68 9.59
N TYR A 134 -11.93 9.22 9.36
CA TYR A 134 -11.22 8.28 10.25
C TYR A 134 -10.11 8.94 11.04
N LYS A 135 -9.19 9.61 10.37
CA LYS A 135 -8.01 10.23 11.01
C LYS A 135 -7.35 11.24 10.08
N ILE A 136 -6.65 12.20 10.68
CA ILE A 136 -5.88 13.19 9.94
C ILE A 136 -4.52 12.60 9.60
N THR A 137 -4.14 12.60 8.31
CA THR A 137 -2.79 12.27 7.88
C THR A 137 -1.87 13.46 8.06
N ARG A 138 -0.68 13.23 8.61
CA ARG A 138 0.32 14.26 8.88
C ARG A 138 1.49 14.19 7.90
N ASN A 139 2.10 15.33 7.64
CA ASN A 139 3.28 15.40 6.80
C ASN A 139 4.50 14.82 7.54
N PRO A 140 5.18 13.78 7.01
CA PRO A 140 6.30 13.15 7.70
C PRO A 140 7.52 14.08 7.89
N TRP A 141 7.65 15.12 7.09
CA TRP A 141 8.72 16.12 7.23
C TRP A 141 8.49 17.09 8.38
N ASN A 142 7.22 17.40 8.65
CA ASN A 142 6.82 18.22 9.80
C ASN A 142 5.38 17.84 10.18
N LEU A 143 5.22 17.18 11.32
CA LEU A 143 3.95 16.64 11.79
C LEU A 143 2.87 17.68 12.08
N GLU A 144 3.24 18.96 12.18
CA GLU A 144 2.31 20.09 12.33
C GLU A 144 1.75 20.59 10.98
N HIS A 145 2.23 20.04 9.86
CA HIS A 145 1.78 20.40 8.52
C HIS A 145 0.98 19.28 7.86
N VAL A 146 0.18 19.67 6.89
CA VAL A 146 -0.60 18.75 6.05
C VAL A 146 0.29 18.14 4.95
N PRO A 147 0.01 16.90 4.51
CA PRO A 147 0.74 16.27 3.41
C PRO A 147 0.24 16.70 2.03
N GLY A 148 -0.80 17.53 1.97
CA GLY A 148 -1.60 17.77 0.77
C GLY A 148 -2.73 16.76 0.63
N GLY A 149 -3.52 16.85 -0.40
CA GLY A 149 -4.70 16.03 -0.65
C GLY A 149 -5.25 16.18 -2.08
N SER A 150 -6.19 15.37 -2.42
CA SER A 150 -6.92 14.37 -1.62
C SER A 150 -6.15 13.07 -1.38
N SER A 151 -4.95 12.86 -1.97
CA SER A 151 -4.14 11.64 -1.86
C SER A 151 -3.01 11.78 -0.82
N GLY A 152 -3.25 12.49 0.29
CA GLY A 152 -2.22 12.79 1.28
C GLY A 152 -1.67 11.54 1.98
N GLY A 153 -2.48 10.51 2.19
CA GLY A 153 -2.00 9.23 2.70
C GLY A 153 -0.96 8.58 1.78
N SER A 154 -1.17 8.66 0.45
CA SER A 154 -0.21 8.15 -0.53
C SER A 154 1.10 8.94 -0.50
N ALA A 155 1.02 10.28 -0.50
CA ALA A 155 2.20 11.14 -0.44
C ALA A 155 2.98 10.92 0.87
N ALA A 156 2.28 10.85 2.00
CA ALA A 156 2.88 10.66 3.31
C ALA A 156 3.51 9.27 3.47
N ALA A 157 2.86 8.21 2.99
CA ALA A 157 3.38 6.85 3.07
C ALA A 157 4.69 6.70 2.28
N VAL A 158 4.77 7.24 1.06
CA VAL A 158 5.99 7.23 0.24
C VAL A 158 7.08 8.09 0.91
N ALA A 159 6.77 9.31 1.32
CA ALA A 159 7.73 10.21 1.96
C ALA A 159 8.29 9.63 3.27
N ALA A 160 7.49 8.88 4.01
CA ALA A 160 7.90 8.20 5.24
C ALA A 160 8.55 6.83 4.99
N MET A 161 8.72 6.41 3.73
CA MET A 161 9.25 5.08 3.33
C MET A 161 8.44 3.90 3.89
N MET A 162 7.13 4.04 4.03
CA MET A 162 6.21 2.99 4.48
C MET A 162 5.68 2.14 3.32
N THR A 163 5.87 2.61 2.11
CA THR A 163 5.58 1.92 0.84
C THR A 163 6.57 2.43 -0.22
N PRO A 164 6.83 1.64 -1.28
CA PRO A 164 7.66 2.13 -2.39
C PRO A 164 7.07 3.33 -3.10
#